data_ac7445c23d2933448328abcfc5c55643
#
_entry.id   ac7445c23d2933448328abcfc5c55643
#
_cell.length_a   1.000
_cell.length_b   1.000
_cell.length_c   1.000
_cell.angle_alpha   90.00
_cell.angle_beta   90.00
_cell.angle_gamma   90.00
#
_symmetry.space_group_name_H-M   'P 1'
#
loop_
_entity.id
_entity.type
_entity.pdbx_description
1 polymer ?
#
loop_
_entity_poly.entity_id
_entity_poly.type
_entity_poly.pdbx_seq_one_letter_code
_entity_poly.pdbx_strand_id
1 'polypeptide(L)'
;MDTVKYILVTGGVISGIGKGIISSSIGTILKAYGWNVTCIKIDPYLNIDAGTFSPFEHGEVYVLDDGSEVDLDLGNYERFLNITLTKDNNITTGKIYQKVIEKERRGDYLGKTVQVVPHITDAIIEWVTNVSRIPVDESGSTPEVCIIELGGTIGDIESMPYVEAFRQMLFRVGSVNFCCVHVSLVPQLQSVGEPKTKPTNCFIHLTELRYLFLRRFTFFNGYIKISP
;
A
#
# COMPACT_ATOMS: atom_id res chain seq x y z
N MET A 1 17.70 -13.38 11.91
CA MET A 1 16.35 -13.39 11.33
C MET A 1 16.38 -12.37 10.21
N ASP A 2 16.24 -12.82 8.98
CA ASP A 2 16.18 -11.92 7.84
C ASP A 2 14.91 -11.06 7.97
N THR A 3 15.12 -9.77 8.10
CA THR A 3 14.03 -8.82 8.25
C THR A 3 13.51 -8.45 6.87
N VAL A 4 12.22 -8.71 6.62
CA VAL A 4 11.55 -8.27 5.38
C VAL A 4 11.72 -6.76 5.22
N LYS A 5 12.04 -6.31 4.01
CA LYS A 5 12.11 -4.89 3.64
C LYS A 5 10.76 -4.47 3.06
N TYR A 6 10.30 -3.30 3.46
CA TYR A 6 8.99 -2.78 3.07
C TYR A 6 9.13 -1.57 2.15
N ILE A 7 8.41 -1.59 1.04
CA ILE A 7 8.30 -0.47 0.11
C ILE A 7 6.84 -0.05 0.05
N LEU A 8 6.52 1.07 0.69
CA LEU A 8 5.18 1.64 0.67
C LEU A 8 5.04 2.58 -0.53
N VAL A 9 4.09 2.27 -1.42
CA VAL A 9 3.75 3.12 -2.58
C VAL A 9 2.45 3.85 -2.27
N THR A 10 2.50 5.18 -2.30
CA THR A 10 1.35 6.04 -2.02
C THR A 10 1.10 7.01 -3.18
N GLY A 11 -0.09 7.57 -3.26
CA GLY A 11 -0.44 8.56 -4.28
C GLY A 11 -0.98 9.84 -3.70
N GLY A 12 -0.75 10.95 -4.39
CA GLY A 12 -1.24 12.26 -4.00
C GLY A 12 -1.78 13.07 -5.18
N VAL A 13 -2.53 14.13 -4.86
CA VAL A 13 -3.13 15.11 -5.79
C VAL A 13 -4.34 14.56 -6.55
N ILE A 14 -4.22 13.42 -7.24
CA ILE A 14 -5.27 12.86 -8.10
C ILE A 14 -5.18 11.33 -8.12
N SER A 15 -6.31 10.65 -8.27
CA SER A 15 -6.37 9.20 -8.52
C SER A 15 -5.89 8.85 -9.94
N GLY A 16 -5.61 7.58 -10.20
CA GLY A 16 -5.21 7.12 -11.53
C GLY A 16 -3.80 7.54 -11.99
N ILE A 17 -2.93 8.00 -11.08
CA ILE A 17 -1.56 8.44 -11.40
C ILE A 17 -0.57 7.31 -11.66
N GLY A 18 -1.02 6.05 -11.64
CA GLY A 18 -0.21 4.90 -11.99
C GLY A 18 0.54 4.24 -10.82
N LYS A 19 -0.01 4.29 -9.59
CA LYS A 19 0.58 3.58 -8.44
C LYS A 19 0.82 2.10 -8.73
N GLY A 20 -0.19 1.39 -9.26
CA GLY A 20 -0.09 -0.05 -9.58
C GLY A 20 1.01 -0.36 -10.58
N ILE A 21 1.16 0.46 -11.61
CA ILE A 21 2.24 0.32 -12.60
C ILE A 21 3.62 0.53 -11.95
N ILE A 22 3.73 1.52 -11.06
CA ILE A 22 4.99 1.79 -10.36
C ILE A 22 5.32 0.66 -9.39
N SER A 23 4.33 0.17 -8.63
CA SER A 23 4.48 -0.97 -7.72
C SER A 23 4.95 -2.22 -8.47
N SER A 24 4.28 -2.57 -9.57
CA SER A 24 4.65 -3.71 -10.42
C SER A 24 6.04 -3.55 -11.03
N SER A 25 6.39 -2.34 -11.49
CA SER A 25 7.70 -2.05 -12.09
C SER A 25 8.83 -2.20 -11.08
N ILE A 26 8.64 -1.67 -9.87
CA ILE A 26 9.61 -1.83 -8.77
C ILE A 26 9.79 -3.32 -8.47
N GLY A 27 8.70 -4.07 -8.36
CA GLY A 27 8.74 -5.51 -8.09
C GLY A 27 9.48 -6.29 -9.18
N THR A 28 9.19 -5.99 -10.44
CA THR A 28 9.85 -6.63 -11.59
C THR A 28 11.36 -6.35 -11.60
N ILE A 29 11.76 -5.12 -11.32
CA ILE A 29 13.18 -4.74 -11.24
C ILE A 29 13.86 -5.50 -10.09
N LEU A 30 13.25 -5.54 -8.90
CA LEU A 30 13.82 -6.26 -7.75
C LEU A 30 13.95 -7.76 -8.02
N LYS A 31 12.95 -8.39 -8.64
CA LYS A 31 13.03 -9.80 -9.06
C LYS A 31 14.13 -10.03 -10.07
N ALA A 32 14.36 -9.11 -11.02
CA ALA A 32 15.46 -9.21 -11.97
C ALA A 32 16.85 -9.14 -11.29
N TYR A 33 16.93 -8.50 -10.12
CA TYR A 33 18.12 -8.51 -9.26
C TYR A 33 18.20 -9.74 -8.33
N GLY A 34 17.26 -10.67 -8.42
CA GLY A 34 17.25 -11.91 -7.64
C GLY A 34 16.58 -11.82 -6.26
N TRP A 35 15.86 -10.72 -5.96
CA TRP A 35 15.10 -10.61 -4.72
C TRP A 35 13.79 -11.39 -4.80
N ASN A 36 13.41 -12.03 -3.69
CA ASN A 36 12.09 -12.62 -3.54
C ASN A 36 11.10 -11.56 -3.08
N VAL A 37 10.07 -11.28 -3.92
CA VAL A 37 9.18 -10.13 -3.75
C VAL A 37 7.74 -10.59 -3.60
N THR A 38 7.02 -10.05 -2.61
CA THR A 38 5.56 -10.13 -2.49
C THR A 38 4.92 -8.75 -2.61
N CYS A 39 3.62 -8.71 -2.90
CA CYS A 39 2.84 -7.48 -3.00
C CYS A 39 1.61 -7.53 -2.10
N ILE A 40 1.24 -6.38 -1.55
CA ILE A 40 0.00 -6.15 -0.80
C ILE A 40 -0.70 -4.93 -1.40
N LYS A 41 -1.99 -5.07 -1.72
CA LYS A 41 -2.87 -3.96 -2.08
C LYS A 41 -3.73 -3.58 -0.90
N ILE A 42 -3.74 -2.32 -0.56
CA ILE A 42 -4.61 -1.76 0.48
C ILE A 42 -5.64 -0.85 -0.16
N ASP A 43 -6.90 -1.16 0.03
CA ASP A 43 -8.01 -0.37 -0.45
C ASP A 43 -8.79 0.20 0.73
N PRO A 44 -8.78 1.53 0.92
CA PRO A 44 -9.33 2.17 2.13
C PRO A 44 -10.86 2.28 2.15
N TYR A 45 -11.59 1.50 1.37
CA TYR A 45 -13.04 1.42 1.42
C TYR A 45 -13.54 0.40 2.46
N LEU A 46 -14.83 0.52 2.83
CA LEU A 46 -15.47 -0.33 3.85
C LEU A 46 -15.96 -1.69 3.34
N ASN A 47 -15.98 -1.92 2.05
CA ASN A 47 -16.36 -3.22 1.50
C ASN A 47 -15.36 -4.30 1.97
N ILE A 48 -15.86 -5.49 2.22
CA ILE A 48 -15.01 -6.63 2.64
C ILE A 48 -14.13 -7.09 1.47
N ASP A 49 -14.71 -7.16 0.27
CA ASP A 49 -14.05 -7.54 -0.97
C ASP A 49 -14.64 -6.75 -2.16
N ALA A 50 -14.16 -7.04 -3.36
CA ALA A 50 -14.57 -6.38 -4.58
C ALA A 50 -15.83 -6.97 -5.23
N GLY A 51 -16.36 -8.08 -4.73
CA GLY A 51 -17.46 -8.84 -5.37
C GLY A 51 -18.78 -8.11 -5.48
N THR A 52 -18.98 -7.06 -4.68
CA THR A 52 -20.21 -6.24 -4.74
C THR A 52 -20.04 -4.94 -5.52
N PHE A 53 -18.88 -4.72 -6.15
CA PHE A 53 -18.63 -3.49 -6.88
C PHE A 53 -19.37 -3.44 -8.22
N SER A 54 -19.75 -2.22 -8.60
CA SER A 54 -20.24 -1.94 -9.94
C SER A 54 -19.05 -1.93 -10.92
N PRO A 55 -19.06 -2.75 -11.97
CA PRO A 55 -17.99 -2.73 -12.99
C PRO A 55 -17.88 -1.38 -13.69
N PHE A 56 -18.96 -0.60 -13.72
CA PHE A 56 -18.97 0.74 -14.33
C PHE A 56 -18.22 1.80 -13.49
N GLU A 57 -18.10 1.58 -12.17
CA GLU A 57 -17.45 2.53 -11.26
C GLU A 57 -16.01 2.12 -10.95
N HIS A 58 -15.74 0.83 -10.81
CA HIS A 58 -14.46 0.30 -10.33
C HIS A 58 -13.73 -0.59 -11.34
N GLY A 59 -14.34 -0.85 -12.50
CA GLY A 59 -13.85 -1.85 -13.44
C GLY A 59 -14.25 -3.28 -13.04
N GLU A 60 -13.79 -4.25 -13.80
CA GLU A 60 -14.04 -5.66 -13.51
C GLU A 60 -13.20 -6.13 -12.32
N VAL A 61 -13.73 -7.07 -11.54
CA VAL A 61 -13.00 -7.71 -10.45
C VAL A 61 -12.05 -8.76 -11.00
N TYR A 62 -10.95 -8.99 -10.29
CA TYR A 62 -10.04 -10.09 -10.54
C TYR A 62 -10.32 -11.22 -9.56
N VAL A 63 -10.31 -12.47 -10.03
CA VAL A 63 -10.53 -13.65 -9.20
C VAL A 63 -9.19 -14.37 -9.03
N LEU A 64 -8.75 -14.47 -7.77
CA LEU A 64 -7.53 -15.18 -7.40
C LEU A 64 -7.75 -16.71 -7.46
N ASP A 65 -6.67 -17.49 -7.43
CA ASP A 65 -6.72 -18.95 -7.41
C ASP A 65 -7.46 -19.52 -6.20
N ASP A 66 -7.51 -18.78 -5.09
CA ASP A 66 -8.30 -19.14 -3.90
C ASP A 66 -9.80 -18.83 -4.04
N GLY A 67 -10.25 -18.33 -5.18
CA GLY A 67 -11.63 -17.97 -5.49
C GLY A 67 -12.07 -16.60 -4.98
N SER A 68 -11.18 -15.81 -4.41
CA SER A 68 -11.49 -14.48 -3.86
C SER A 68 -11.57 -13.43 -4.95
N GLU A 69 -12.58 -12.57 -4.87
CA GLU A 69 -12.80 -11.44 -5.76
C GLU A 69 -12.07 -10.20 -5.22
N VAL A 70 -11.10 -9.69 -5.96
CA VAL A 70 -10.20 -8.62 -5.54
C VAL A 70 -10.05 -7.55 -6.63
N ASP A 71 -9.35 -6.47 -6.30
CA ASP A 71 -9.03 -5.40 -7.24
C ASP A 71 -8.11 -5.90 -8.38
N LEU A 72 -8.30 -5.37 -9.59
CA LEU A 72 -7.52 -5.71 -10.81
C LEU A 72 -6.01 -5.56 -10.62
N ASP A 73 -5.57 -4.69 -9.73
CA ASP A 73 -4.14 -4.47 -9.47
C ASP A 73 -3.43 -5.74 -8.99
N LEU A 74 -4.14 -6.63 -8.26
CA LEU A 74 -3.55 -7.91 -7.83
C LEU A 74 -3.24 -8.81 -9.03
N GLY A 75 -4.13 -8.85 -10.01
CA GLY A 75 -3.88 -9.58 -11.25
C GLY A 75 -2.69 -9.02 -12.04
N ASN A 76 -2.48 -7.70 -11.98
CA ASN A 76 -1.28 -7.09 -12.55
C ASN A 76 -0.01 -7.54 -11.81
N TYR A 77 -0.04 -7.59 -10.47
CA TYR A 77 1.12 -8.06 -9.69
C TYR A 77 1.44 -9.51 -9.98
N GLU A 78 0.45 -10.39 -9.99
CA GLU A 78 0.66 -11.81 -10.33
C GLU A 78 1.32 -11.96 -11.72
N ARG A 79 0.77 -11.28 -12.71
CA ARG A 79 1.26 -11.37 -14.09
C ARG A 79 2.66 -10.79 -14.27
N PHE A 80 2.95 -9.59 -13.73
CA PHE A 80 4.24 -8.94 -13.93
C PHE A 80 5.36 -9.53 -13.08
N LEU A 81 5.02 -10.03 -11.89
CA LEU A 81 6.00 -10.59 -10.98
C LEU A 81 6.09 -12.12 -11.06
N ASN A 82 5.18 -12.76 -11.78
CA ASN A 82 5.06 -14.23 -11.80
C ASN A 82 5.04 -14.80 -10.35
N ILE A 83 4.02 -14.39 -9.61
CA ILE A 83 3.75 -14.81 -8.22
C ILE A 83 2.28 -15.20 -8.10
N THR A 84 1.93 -15.97 -7.06
CA THR A 84 0.54 -16.29 -6.71
C THR A 84 0.18 -15.60 -5.41
N LEU A 85 -0.87 -14.80 -5.45
CA LEU A 85 -1.37 -14.05 -4.31
C LEU A 85 -2.61 -14.74 -3.72
N THR A 86 -2.95 -14.36 -2.50
CA THR A 86 -4.14 -14.84 -1.79
C THR A 86 -5.02 -13.67 -1.39
N LYS A 87 -6.23 -13.96 -0.93
CA LYS A 87 -7.17 -12.95 -0.40
C LYS A 87 -6.56 -12.04 0.67
N ASP A 88 -5.56 -12.52 1.39
CA ASP A 88 -4.92 -11.77 2.46
C ASP A 88 -3.95 -10.71 1.92
N ASN A 89 -3.56 -10.79 0.66
CA ASN A 89 -2.77 -9.78 -0.04
C ASN A 89 -3.60 -8.54 -0.44
N ASN A 90 -4.95 -8.64 -0.39
CA ASN A 90 -5.86 -7.51 -0.53
C ASN A 90 -6.45 -7.12 0.83
N ILE A 91 -6.00 -6.01 1.37
CA ILE A 91 -6.46 -5.47 2.65
C ILE A 91 -7.47 -4.35 2.40
N THR A 92 -8.68 -4.48 2.97
CA THR A 92 -9.68 -3.42 2.96
C THR A 92 -9.93 -2.90 4.37
N THR A 93 -10.43 -1.68 4.47
CA THR A 93 -10.86 -1.13 5.77
C THR A 93 -11.91 -2.01 6.41
N GLY A 94 -12.85 -2.54 5.62
CA GLY A 94 -13.87 -3.46 6.11
C GLY A 94 -13.28 -4.70 6.78
N LYS A 95 -12.32 -5.37 6.15
CA LYS A 95 -11.64 -6.54 6.73
C LYS A 95 -10.94 -6.21 8.05
N ILE A 96 -10.25 -5.06 8.12
CA ILE A 96 -9.53 -4.64 9.34
C ILE A 96 -10.52 -4.35 10.48
N TYR A 97 -11.58 -3.58 10.20
CA TYR A 97 -12.58 -3.24 11.21
C TYR A 97 -13.35 -4.49 11.68
N GLN A 98 -13.73 -5.36 10.77
CA GLN A 98 -14.38 -6.63 11.10
C GLN A 98 -13.50 -7.44 12.07
N LYS A 99 -12.21 -7.63 11.75
CA LYS A 99 -11.26 -8.36 12.61
C LYS A 99 -11.18 -7.75 14.01
N VAL A 100 -11.13 -6.43 14.12
CA VAL A 100 -11.03 -5.73 15.42
C VAL A 100 -12.35 -5.83 16.20
N ILE A 101 -13.50 -5.67 15.54
CA ILE A 101 -14.83 -5.81 16.16
C ILE A 101 -15.03 -7.25 16.65
N GLU A 102 -14.67 -8.25 15.87
CA GLU A 102 -14.75 -9.65 16.28
C GLU A 102 -13.87 -9.96 17.49
N LYS A 103 -12.65 -9.42 17.54
CA LYS A 103 -11.78 -9.53 18.73
C LYS A 103 -12.41 -8.86 19.95
N GLU A 104 -13.01 -7.68 19.78
CA GLU A 104 -13.71 -6.97 20.86
C GLU A 104 -14.87 -7.82 21.40
N ARG A 105 -15.72 -8.36 20.50
CA ARG A 105 -16.89 -9.18 20.89
C ARG A 105 -16.49 -10.48 21.61
N ARG A 106 -15.32 -11.04 21.34
CA ARG A 106 -14.75 -12.19 22.06
C ARG A 106 -14.12 -11.81 23.40
N GLY A 107 -13.94 -10.52 23.69
CA GLY A 107 -13.29 -10.04 24.92
C GLY A 107 -11.78 -10.03 24.87
N ASP A 108 -11.16 -10.13 23.69
CA ASP A 108 -9.68 -10.19 23.53
C ASP A 108 -8.97 -8.92 24.03
N TYR A 109 -9.72 -7.82 24.22
CA TYR A 109 -9.18 -6.55 24.72
C TYR A 109 -9.42 -6.32 26.24
N LEU A 110 -9.93 -7.32 26.95
CA LEU A 110 -10.09 -7.32 28.41
C LEU A 110 -10.83 -6.08 28.96
N GLY A 111 -11.90 -5.67 28.30
CA GLY A 111 -12.72 -4.52 28.72
C GLY A 111 -12.10 -3.14 28.45
N LYS A 112 -10.98 -3.05 27.75
CA LYS A 112 -10.42 -1.77 27.32
C LYS A 112 -11.30 -1.10 26.27
N THR A 113 -11.32 0.23 26.26
CA THR A 113 -11.92 0.99 25.18
C THR A 113 -11.14 0.75 23.89
N VAL A 114 -11.80 0.22 22.85
CA VAL A 114 -11.20 -0.04 21.55
C VAL A 114 -11.28 1.23 20.70
N GLN A 115 -10.15 1.68 20.18
CA GLN A 115 -9.99 2.93 19.42
C GLN A 115 -9.22 2.69 18.12
N VAL A 116 -9.28 3.66 17.20
CA VAL A 116 -8.52 3.58 15.94
C VAL A 116 -7.02 3.42 16.24
N VAL A 117 -6.51 4.24 17.13
CA VAL A 117 -5.13 4.11 17.65
C VAL A 117 -5.24 3.66 19.10
N PRO A 118 -4.64 2.51 19.51
CA PRO A 118 -3.73 1.65 18.72
C PRO A 118 -4.40 0.46 17.98
N HIS A 119 -5.68 0.15 18.21
CA HIS A 119 -6.21 -1.18 17.88
C HIS A 119 -6.36 -1.43 16.37
N ILE A 120 -6.83 -0.42 15.60
CA ILE A 120 -6.90 -0.53 14.13
C ILE A 120 -5.48 -0.45 13.55
N THR A 121 -4.65 0.48 14.01
CA THR A 121 -3.27 0.61 13.51
C THR A 121 -2.43 -0.64 13.79
N ASP A 122 -2.57 -1.24 14.96
CA ASP A 122 -1.89 -2.51 15.29
C ASP A 122 -2.41 -3.67 14.44
N ALA A 123 -3.72 -3.73 14.18
CA ALA A 123 -4.30 -4.76 13.31
C ALA A 123 -3.78 -4.66 11.86
N ILE A 124 -3.62 -3.44 11.35
CA ILE A 124 -3.02 -3.20 10.02
C ILE A 124 -1.57 -3.69 10.00
N ILE A 125 -0.76 -3.28 10.97
CA ILE A 125 0.67 -3.66 11.04
C ILE A 125 0.81 -5.18 11.19
N GLU A 126 0.00 -5.80 12.06
CA GLU A 126 -0.02 -7.25 12.25
C GLU A 126 -0.34 -7.97 10.94
N TRP A 127 -1.38 -7.52 10.21
CA TRP A 127 -1.79 -8.13 8.95
C TRP A 127 -0.68 -8.04 7.91
N VAL A 128 -0.16 -6.83 7.67
CA VAL A 128 0.95 -6.61 6.72
C VAL A 128 2.17 -7.45 7.06
N THR A 129 2.54 -7.51 8.35
CA THR A 129 3.71 -8.28 8.80
C THR A 129 3.52 -9.79 8.57
N ASN A 130 2.32 -10.29 8.79
CA ASN A 130 2.02 -11.71 8.60
C ASN A 130 2.02 -12.08 7.10
N VAL A 131 1.31 -11.30 6.28
CA VAL A 131 1.21 -11.55 4.84
C VAL A 131 2.56 -11.39 4.13
N SER A 132 3.37 -10.43 4.56
CA SER A 132 4.69 -10.22 3.96
C SER A 132 5.66 -11.41 4.08
N ARG A 133 5.33 -12.41 4.90
CA ARG A 133 6.14 -13.61 5.13
C ARG A 133 5.60 -14.87 4.45
N ILE A 134 4.45 -14.77 3.81
CA ILE A 134 3.84 -15.90 3.11
C ILE A 134 4.57 -16.08 1.78
N PRO A 135 5.11 -17.29 1.48
CA PRO A 135 5.67 -17.59 0.17
C PRO A 135 4.64 -17.37 -0.94
N VAL A 136 5.07 -16.76 -2.04
CA VAL A 136 4.20 -16.39 -3.17
C VAL A 136 4.62 -17.01 -4.50
N ASP A 137 5.62 -17.87 -4.47
CA ASP A 137 6.09 -18.60 -5.65
C ASP A 137 6.40 -20.09 -5.33
N GLU A 138 6.69 -20.87 -6.35
CA GLU A 138 6.96 -22.31 -6.24
C GLU A 138 8.23 -22.63 -5.43
N SER A 139 9.12 -21.65 -5.20
CA SER A 139 10.33 -21.85 -4.40
C SER A 139 10.03 -22.13 -2.93
N GLY A 140 8.84 -21.72 -2.45
CA GLY A 140 8.46 -21.81 -1.04
C GLY A 140 9.29 -20.93 -0.12
N SER A 141 10.13 -20.05 -0.67
CA SER A 141 11.01 -19.17 0.08
C SER A 141 10.22 -17.98 0.63
N THR A 142 10.53 -17.56 1.85
CA THR A 142 9.95 -16.36 2.44
C THR A 142 10.37 -15.12 1.64
N PRO A 143 9.43 -14.20 1.30
CA PRO A 143 9.78 -12.97 0.63
C PRO A 143 10.77 -12.11 1.43
N GLU A 144 11.70 -11.50 0.72
CA GLU A 144 12.70 -10.58 1.30
C GLU A 144 12.22 -9.13 1.21
N VAL A 145 11.36 -8.84 0.23
CA VAL A 145 10.78 -7.50 0.00
C VAL A 145 9.27 -7.61 -0.13
N CYS A 146 8.55 -6.75 0.60
CA CYS A 146 7.12 -6.58 0.49
C CYS A 146 6.81 -5.19 -0.07
N ILE A 147 6.17 -5.15 -1.23
CA ILE A 147 5.67 -3.92 -1.84
C ILE A 147 4.23 -3.72 -1.41
N ILE A 148 3.93 -2.58 -0.81
CA ILE A 148 2.60 -2.24 -0.30
C ILE A 148 2.08 -1.06 -1.09
N GLU A 149 1.03 -1.26 -1.86
CA GLU A 149 0.33 -0.16 -2.51
C GLU A 149 -0.83 0.32 -1.64
N LEU A 150 -0.79 1.58 -1.23
CA LEU A 150 -1.91 2.23 -0.58
C LEU A 150 -2.82 2.88 -1.62
N GLY A 151 -4.01 2.34 -1.77
CA GLY A 151 -5.09 2.86 -2.62
C GLY A 151 -5.58 4.23 -2.16
N GLY A 152 -6.35 4.88 -3.02
CA GLY A 152 -6.84 6.23 -2.77
C GLY A 152 -5.77 7.31 -2.89
N THR A 153 -6.12 8.49 -2.38
CA THR A 153 -5.26 9.68 -2.35
C THR A 153 -4.89 9.97 -0.90
N ILE A 154 -3.61 10.19 -0.65
CA ILE A 154 -3.16 10.57 0.69
C ILE A 154 -3.79 11.91 1.06
N GLY A 155 -4.34 12.02 2.27
CA GLY A 155 -5.08 13.18 2.77
C GLY A 155 -6.58 12.95 2.85
N ASP A 156 -7.10 11.93 2.18
CA ASP A 156 -8.47 11.48 2.36
C ASP A 156 -8.63 10.85 3.75
N ILE A 157 -9.79 11.06 4.38
CA ILE A 157 -10.04 10.60 5.75
C ILE A 157 -9.89 9.08 5.88
N GLU A 158 -10.24 8.35 4.84
CA GLU A 158 -10.19 6.88 4.79
C GLU A 158 -8.76 6.35 4.84
N SER A 159 -7.79 7.10 4.32
CA SER A 159 -6.38 6.68 4.27
C SER A 159 -5.62 6.95 5.57
N MET A 160 -6.12 7.82 6.45
CA MET A 160 -5.39 8.29 7.64
C MET A 160 -5.01 7.18 8.63
N PRO A 161 -5.87 6.19 8.95
CA PRO A 161 -5.47 5.08 9.82
C PRO A 161 -4.28 4.28 9.27
N TYR A 162 -4.19 4.12 7.95
CA TYR A 162 -3.08 3.43 7.29
C TYR A 162 -1.80 4.27 7.33
N VAL A 163 -1.90 5.57 7.08
CA VAL A 163 -0.76 6.49 7.18
C VAL A 163 -0.15 6.43 8.59
N GLU A 164 -0.99 6.49 9.62
CA GLU A 164 -0.53 6.37 11.01
C GLU A 164 0.06 4.98 11.30
N ALA A 165 -0.56 3.89 10.82
CA ALA A 165 -0.04 2.54 10.96
C ALA A 165 1.36 2.40 10.34
N PHE A 166 1.58 2.91 9.13
CA PHE A 166 2.88 2.86 8.47
C PHE A 166 3.91 3.78 9.09
N ARG A 167 3.50 4.91 9.65
CA ARG A 167 4.38 5.75 10.46
C ARG A 167 4.90 4.98 11.68
N GLN A 168 4.02 4.27 12.39
CA GLN A 168 4.43 3.42 13.52
C GLN A 168 5.29 2.24 13.04
N MET A 169 4.94 1.61 11.92
CA MET A 169 5.71 0.51 11.35
C MET A 169 7.14 0.92 11.02
N LEU A 170 7.34 2.11 10.41
CA LEU A 170 8.68 2.65 10.14
C LEU A 170 9.54 2.69 11.41
N PHE A 171 8.99 3.12 12.54
CA PHE A 171 9.73 3.14 13.81
C PHE A 171 10.01 1.73 14.35
N ARG A 172 9.11 0.77 14.11
CA ARG A 172 9.28 -0.62 14.58
C ARG A 172 10.34 -1.38 13.77
N VAL A 173 10.34 -1.23 12.46
CA VAL A 173 11.27 -1.98 11.56
C VAL A 173 12.56 -1.23 11.26
N GLY A 174 12.59 0.07 11.51
CA GLY A 174 13.72 0.96 11.24
C GLY A 174 13.82 1.42 9.79
N SER A 175 14.45 2.56 9.58
CA SER A 175 14.56 3.22 8.26
C SER A 175 15.37 2.44 7.22
N VAL A 176 16.19 1.49 7.65
CA VAL A 176 16.96 0.60 6.75
C VAL A 176 16.05 -0.43 6.08
N ASN A 177 14.93 -0.77 6.73
CA ASN A 177 13.99 -1.79 6.26
C ASN A 177 12.66 -1.21 5.75
N PHE A 178 12.52 0.12 5.67
CA PHE A 178 11.30 0.76 5.22
C PHE A 178 11.60 1.93 4.29
N CYS A 179 10.96 1.94 3.12
CA CYS A 179 11.03 3.03 2.14
C CYS A 179 9.62 3.43 1.72
N CYS A 180 9.38 4.73 1.55
CA CYS A 180 8.12 5.23 1.00
C CYS A 180 8.37 5.87 -0.37
N VAL A 181 7.61 5.42 -1.37
CA VAL A 181 7.57 5.98 -2.73
C VAL A 181 6.25 6.72 -2.90
N HIS A 182 6.30 8.04 -2.96
CA HIS A 182 5.11 8.86 -3.17
C HIS A 182 5.00 9.27 -4.63
N VAL A 183 3.95 8.80 -5.29
CA VAL A 183 3.62 9.14 -6.67
C VAL A 183 2.72 10.36 -6.69
N SER A 184 3.09 11.39 -7.44
CA SER A 184 2.33 12.63 -7.49
C SER A 184 2.34 13.24 -8.89
N LEU A 185 1.26 13.94 -9.24
CA LEU A 185 1.16 14.68 -10.48
C LEU A 185 1.84 16.05 -10.33
N VAL A 186 2.74 16.37 -11.25
CA VAL A 186 3.30 17.71 -11.40
C VAL A 186 2.81 18.28 -12.75
N PRO A 187 1.75 19.10 -12.76
CA PRO A 187 1.21 19.62 -14.00
C PRO A 187 2.16 20.63 -14.65
N GLN A 188 2.29 20.55 -15.96
CA GLN A 188 2.96 21.55 -16.78
C GLN A 188 1.95 22.14 -17.77
N LEU A 189 1.60 23.40 -17.55
CA LEU A 189 0.67 24.13 -18.42
C LEU A 189 1.44 24.66 -19.63
N GLN A 190 0.97 24.36 -20.84
CA GLN A 190 1.62 24.81 -22.09
C GLN A 190 1.75 26.32 -22.16
N SER A 191 0.77 27.06 -21.61
CA SER A 191 0.77 28.54 -21.58
C SER A 191 1.84 29.17 -20.69
N VAL A 192 2.38 28.41 -19.72
CA VAL A 192 3.33 28.92 -18.73
C VAL A 192 4.73 28.31 -18.93
N GLY A 193 4.83 27.14 -19.58
CA GLY A 193 6.09 26.50 -19.95
C GLY A 193 6.88 25.88 -18.80
N GLU A 194 6.48 26.10 -17.53
CA GLU A 194 7.19 25.55 -16.35
C GLU A 194 6.31 24.60 -15.54
N PRO A 195 6.90 23.58 -14.87
CA PRO A 195 6.18 22.65 -14.01
C PRO A 195 5.69 23.32 -12.72
N LYS A 196 4.46 23.02 -12.32
CA LYS A 196 3.85 23.52 -11.09
C LYS A 196 3.96 22.50 -9.96
N THR A 197 4.93 22.69 -9.08
CA THR A 197 5.24 21.78 -7.96
C THR A 197 4.47 22.13 -6.67
N LYS A 198 3.87 23.32 -6.57
CA LYS A 198 3.19 23.78 -5.36
C LYS A 198 2.09 22.83 -4.86
N PRO A 199 1.20 22.28 -5.71
CA PRO A 199 0.18 21.34 -5.25
C PRO A 199 0.79 20.11 -4.55
N THR A 200 1.80 19.51 -5.16
CA THR A 200 2.54 18.36 -4.60
C THR A 200 3.22 18.69 -3.29
N ASN A 201 3.90 19.85 -3.22
CA ASN A 201 4.60 20.26 -2.00
C ASN A 201 3.61 20.56 -0.86
N CYS A 202 2.51 21.28 -1.13
CA CYS A 202 1.47 21.55 -0.12
C CYS A 202 0.88 20.24 0.42
N PHE A 203 0.63 19.28 -0.46
CA PHE A 203 0.06 17.99 -0.10
C PHE A 203 0.97 17.20 0.85
N ILE A 204 2.27 17.13 0.56
CA ILE A 204 3.27 16.46 1.40
C ILE A 204 3.37 17.14 2.79
N HIS A 205 3.23 18.47 2.85
CA HIS A 205 3.28 19.21 4.11
C HIS A 205 2.03 19.06 4.97
N LEU A 206 0.84 18.98 4.33
CA LEU A 206 -0.43 18.88 5.04
C LEU A 206 -0.70 17.50 5.64
N THR A 207 -0.10 16.45 5.09
CA THR A 207 -0.44 15.06 5.42
C THR A 207 0.48 14.43 6.47
N GLU A 208 1.32 15.21 7.15
CA GLU A 208 2.31 14.71 8.13
C GLU A 208 3.21 13.57 7.60
N LEU A 209 3.12 13.25 6.32
CA LEU A 209 4.02 12.33 5.63
C LEU A 209 5.49 12.74 5.77
N ARG A 210 5.72 13.94 6.30
CA ARG A 210 7.03 14.48 6.66
C ARG A 210 7.86 13.50 7.49
N TYR A 211 7.19 12.68 8.31
CA TYR A 211 7.84 11.66 9.15
C TYR A 211 8.03 10.31 8.46
N LEU A 212 7.27 10.03 7.38
CA LEU A 212 7.43 8.82 6.56
C LEU A 212 8.54 8.97 5.52
N PHE A 213 8.92 10.22 5.18
CA PHE A 213 9.86 10.50 4.10
C PHE A 213 11.29 10.76 4.64
N LEU A 214 12.04 9.70 4.87
CA LEU A 214 13.51 9.80 5.01
C LEU A 214 14.22 9.88 3.64
N ARG A 215 13.56 9.44 2.58
CA ARG A 215 14.01 9.60 1.19
C ARG A 215 12.79 9.77 0.28
N ARG A 216 12.80 10.79 -0.57
CA ARG A 216 11.69 11.13 -1.46
C ARG A 216 12.00 10.69 -2.88
N PHE A 217 11.10 9.93 -3.47
CA PHE A 217 11.10 9.70 -4.91
C PHE A 217 9.88 10.44 -5.48
N THR A 218 10.11 11.40 -6.37
CA THR A 218 9.04 12.10 -7.07
C THR A 218 9.17 11.81 -8.55
N PHE A 219 8.12 11.26 -9.15
CA PHE A 219 8.07 11.07 -10.61
C PHE A 219 7.68 12.39 -11.27
N PHE A 220 8.48 12.81 -12.23
CA PHE A 220 8.29 14.03 -12.98
C PHE A 220 8.39 13.73 -14.46
N ASN A 221 7.30 13.85 -15.26
CA ASN A 221 7.29 13.65 -16.71
C ASN A 221 8.20 12.50 -17.21
N GLY A 222 8.15 11.34 -16.56
CA GLY A 222 9.01 10.20 -16.88
C GLY A 222 10.39 10.19 -16.21
N TYR A 223 10.68 11.15 -15.33
CA TYR A 223 11.94 11.19 -14.56
C TYR A 223 11.69 10.96 -13.07
N ILE A 224 12.60 10.21 -12.44
CA ILE A 224 12.61 10.02 -10.98
C ILE A 224 13.51 11.10 -10.37
N LYS A 225 12.96 11.94 -9.51
CA LYS A 225 13.76 12.85 -8.69
C LYS A 225 13.88 12.30 -7.28
N ILE A 226 15.10 12.01 -6.85
CA ILE A 226 15.43 11.66 -5.48
C ILE A 226 15.83 12.95 -4.77
N SER A 227 15.14 13.28 -3.69
CA SER A 227 15.51 14.41 -2.82
C SER A 227 15.97 13.84 -1.47
N PRO A 228 17.01 14.41 -0.90
CA PRO A 228 17.55 13.99 0.39
C PRO A 228 16.58 14.23 1.55
#